data_a374bb86ad005fba92d774b4d042a0f1
#
_entry.id   a374bb86ad005fba92d774b4d042a0f1
#
_cell.length_a   1.000
_cell.length_b   1.000
_cell.length_c   1.000
_cell.angle_alpha   90.00
_cell.angle_beta   90.00
_cell.angle_gamma   90.00
#
_symmetry.space_group_name_H-M   'P 1'
#
loop_
_entity.id
_entity.type
_entity.pdbx_description
1 polymer ?
#
loop_
_entity_poly.entity_id
_entity_poly.type
_entity_poly.pdbx_seq_one_letter_code
_entity_poly.pdbx_strand_id
1 'polypeptide(L)'
;MDKLEQKTILVTGEDAEIVSQYHSLTEAIKRRDDEKDLTLINPIVEYKTEEERAIFQRYREVVEKHRQANGLVLQPQLIPVLTQPVWQRPAYPVYQRPFFYECKHDKPTDLEMARILLHRRHLRVRNGSVYLYNGKFYRKLTEDQLKTLILEVLREELEVDGSSRQLASVAAAIVAEPTIEISEERIPKGGLCLKNCVMDIDSMACGNHSPEYFFTIQLQVDYQGPQPTPVMDQFIQQITGGDPILGQRIWEMIGYCLVPQDNSAKRIVLFQGLGNTGKSVLGSLLASFYEESAVGSVDAFRIGDRFSLSALATKALNISMDLPNSALNDQSVGVLKQISGNDLVQVEEKYKTPYAARIGCKMVFGTNHQLRTSSFDAAFLRRILLIPFNYPVPRYAQDPHLVDKLKNERAGIFFKAMLAYRQLVANNYIFTGDDIFDLLNATQAGEQVIDHDACIEAFIERHIAVVLGAFVPTKEIHLLYMTENPDGLADCQKFSTKFKLLAAKHGLVVVNKKKRINGEPTNGYEGIALV
;
A
#
# COMPACT_ATOMS: atom_id res chain seq x y z
N MET A 1 6.81 11.32 -33.03
CA MET A 1 5.34 11.18 -33.19
C MET A 1 5.12 10.24 -34.37
N ASP A 2 5.31 8.96 -34.17
CA ASP A 2 4.97 7.96 -35.17
C ASP A 2 3.77 7.17 -34.67
N LYS A 3 2.72 7.21 -35.50
CA LYS A 3 1.45 6.55 -35.28
C LYS A 3 1.73 5.05 -35.19
N LEU A 4 1.47 4.45 -34.05
CA LEU A 4 1.21 3.02 -33.95
C LEU A 4 0.04 2.71 -34.87
N GLU A 5 0.32 2.13 -36.03
CA GLU A 5 -0.70 1.53 -36.87
C GLU A 5 -1.39 0.45 -36.06
N GLN A 6 -2.61 0.74 -35.59
CA GLN A 6 -3.53 -0.28 -35.15
C GLN A 6 -3.74 -1.23 -36.32
N LYS A 7 -3.14 -2.40 -36.29
CA LYS A 7 -3.47 -3.49 -37.23
C LYS A 7 -4.94 -3.86 -36.96
N THR A 8 -5.81 -3.30 -37.77
CA THR A 8 -7.22 -3.69 -37.82
C THR A 8 -7.26 -5.11 -38.35
N ILE A 9 -7.66 -6.08 -37.52
CA ILE A 9 -7.87 -7.45 -37.94
C ILE A 9 -9.11 -7.45 -38.84
N LEU A 10 -8.94 -7.71 -40.12
CA LEU A 10 -10.06 -7.89 -41.04
C LEU A 10 -10.72 -9.26 -40.76
N VAL A 11 -11.87 -9.21 -40.14
CA VAL A 11 -12.70 -10.38 -39.90
C VAL A 11 -13.68 -10.51 -41.09
N THR A 12 -13.77 -11.68 -41.71
CA THR A 12 -14.60 -11.92 -42.87
C THR A 12 -15.53 -13.12 -42.68
N GLY A 13 -16.61 -13.21 -43.46
CA GLY A 13 -17.58 -14.30 -43.39
C GLY A 13 -18.44 -14.34 -42.15
N GLU A 14 -18.75 -15.53 -41.66
CA GLU A 14 -19.61 -15.75 -40.48
C GLU A 14 -19.08 -15.05 -39.21
N ASP A 15 -17.76 -14.98 -39.06
CA ASP A 15 -17.11 -14.32 -37.92
C ASP A 15 -17.41 -12.79 -37.93
N ALA A 16 -17.48 -12.17 -39.13
CA ALA A 16 -17.83 -10.74 -39.24
C ALA A 16 -19.29 -10.47 -38.85
N GLU A 17 -20.17 -11.41 -39.14
CA GLU A 17 -21.58 -11.32 -38.79
C GLU A 17 -21.78 -11.41 -37.26
N ILE A 18 -21.05 -12.29 -36.59
CA ILE A 18 -21.06 -12.41 -35.09
C ILE A 18 -20.53 -11.13 -34.43
N VAL A 19 -19.45 -10.55 -34.97
CA VAL A 19 -18.89 -9.28 -34.48
C VAL A 19 -19.90 -8.15 -34.66
N SER A 20 -20.60 -8.10 -35.81
CA SER A 20 -21.65 -7.11 -36.04
C SER A 20 -22.86 -7.26 -35.09
N GLN A 21 -23.28 -8.50 -34.82
CA GLN A 21 -24.33 -8.80 -33.86
C GLN A 21 -23.94 -8.34 -32.44
N TYR A 22 -22.70 -8.58 -32.03
CA TYR A 22 -22.20 -8.13 -30.74
C TYR A 22 -22.14 -6.61 -30.62
N HIS A 23 -21.68 -5.90 -31.66
CA HIS A 23 -21.70 -4.44 -31.69
C HIS A 23 -23.14 -3.88 -31.60
N SER A 24 -24.08 -4.48 -32.34
CA SER A 24 -25.49 -4.11 -32.27
C SER A 24 -26.09 -4.34 -30.89
N LEU A 25 -25.72 -5.45 -30.24
CA LEU A 25 -26.11 -5.77 -28.87
C LEU A 25 -25.55 -4.74 -27.87
N THR A 26 -24.26 -4.40 -27.98
CA THR A 26 -23.63 -3.39 -27.11
C THR A 26 -24.27 -2.02 -27.26
N GLU A 27 -24.63 -1.60 -28.48
CA GLU A 27 -25.37 -0.36 -28.70
C GLU A 27 -26.80 -0.40 -28.16
N ALA A 28 -27.48 -1.55 -28.23
CA ALA A 28 -28.80 -1.74 -27.64
C ALA A 28 -28.76 -1.69 -26.09
N ILE A 29 -27.72 -2.29 -25.51
CA ILE A 29 -27.50 -2.26 -24.05
C ILE A 29 -27.15 -0.84 -23.59
N LYS A 30 -26.33 -0.10 -24.33
CA LYS A 30 -26.05 1.33 -24.07
C LYS A 30 -27.34 2.17 -24.02
N ARG A 31 -28.24 1.94 -24.94
CA ARG A 31 -29.53 2.66 -24.98
C ARG A 31 -30.49 2.24 -23.87
N ARG A 32 -30.38 1.01 -23.36
CA ARG A 32 -31.22 0.48 -22.29
C ARG A 32 -30.80 1.00 -20.91
N ASP A 33 -29.48 1.14 -20.70
CA ASP A 33 -28.86 1.48 -19.42
C ASP A 33 -28.28 2.92 -19.51
N ASP A 34 -29.14 3.91 -19.60
CA ASP A 34 -28.93 5.33 -20.00
C ASP A 34 -27.83 6.12 -19.28
N GLU A 35 -26.91 5.52 -18.50
CA GLU A 35 -25.88 6.21 -17.72
C GLU A 35 -24.52 5.50 -17.61
N LYS A 36 -24.26 4.41 -18.33
CA LYS A 36 -22.95 3.75 -18.22
C LYS A 36 -22.07 4.02 -19.43
N ASP A 37 -21.00 4.77 -19.21
CA ASP A 37 -19.95 5.00 -20.19
C ASP A 37 -19.25 3.67 -20.53
N LEU A 38 -19.66 3.04 -21.65
CA LEU A 38 -19.15 1.75 -22.15
C LEU A 38 -17.84 1.90 -22.93
N THR A 39 -17.10 3.00 -22.78
CA THR A 39 -15.76 3.17 -23.34
C THR A 39 -14.70 2.39 -22.54
N LEU A 40 -15.04 1.80 -21.41
CA LEU A 40 -14.18 0.94 -20.60
C LEU A 40 -14.02 -0.44 -21.28
N ILE A 41 -12.81 -0.86 -21.47
CA ILE A 41 -12.41 -2.19 -21.94
C ILE A 41 -12.75 -3.20 -20.83
N ASN A 42 -13.88 -3.81 -20.90
CA ASN A 42 -14.63 -4.72 -20.04
C ASN A 42 -15.67 -4.02 -19.15
N PRO A 43 -16.73 -3.49 -19.70
CA PRO A 43 -17.90 -3.20 -18.89
C PRO A 43 -18.43 -4.55 -18.36
N ILE A 44 -18.78 -4.62 -17.08
CA ILE A 44 -19.64 -5.69 -16.58
C ILE A 44 -21.01 -5.42 -17.17
N VAL A 45 -21.20 -5.95 -18.37
CA VAL A 45 -22.47 -5.87 -19.06
C VAL A 45 -23.33 -6.96 -18.46
N GLU A 46 -24.38 -6.57 -17.78
CA GLU A 46 -25.39 -7.49 -17.28
C GLU A 46 -26.22 -8.00 -18.46
N TYR A 47 -25.83 -9.16 -19.00
CA TYR A 47 -26.62 -9.85 -20.01
C TYR A 47 -27.86 -10.45 -19.35
N LYS A 48 -29.01 -9.77 -19.56
CA LYS A 48 -30.26 -10.11 -18.86
C LYS A 48 -30.98 -11.30 -19.48
N THR A 49 -30.75 -11.57 -20.78
CA THR A 49 -31.39 -12.67 -21.49
C THR A 49 -30.42 -13.77 -21.90
N GLU A 50 -30.94 -14.99 -22.13
CA GLU A 50 -30.12 -16.10 -22.64
C GLU A 50 -29.58 -15.81 -24.05
N GLU A 51 -30.34 -15.05 -24.84
CA GLU A 51 -29.94 -14.66 -26.20
C GLU A 51 -28.76 -13.68 -26.17
N GLU A 52 -28.79 -12.69 -25.27
CA GLU A 52 -27.68 -11.77 -25.04
C GLU A 52 -26.39 -12.52 -24.62
N ARG A 53 -26.54 -13.50 -23.73
CA ARG A 53 -25.42 -14.35 -23.28
C ARG A 53 -24.86 -15.21 -24.41
N ALA A 54 -25.71 -15.75 -25.26
CA ALA A 54 -25.32 -16.57 -26.41
C ALA A 54 -24.53 -15.75 -27.45
N ILE A 55 -24.97 -14.52 -27.76
CA ILE A 55 -24.25 -13.60 -28.66
C ILE A 55 -22.87 -13.26 -28.10
N PHE A 56 -22.79 -12.95 -26.80
CA PHE A 56 -21.49 -12.66 -26.15
C PHE A 56 -20.55 -13.87 -26.16
N GLN A 57 -21.07 -15.07 -25.90
CA GLN A 57 -20.28 -16.29 -25.92
C GLN A 57 -19.70 -16.58 -27.32
N ARG A 58 -20.51 -16.44 -28.37
CA ARG A 58 -20.05 -16.60 -29.78
C ARG A 58 -19.00 -15.54 -30.14
N TYR A 59 -19.22 -14.29 -29.77
CA TYR A 59 -18.23 -13.22 -29.98
C TYR A 59 -16.90 -13.55 -29.31
N ARG A 60 -16.92 -14.04 -28.07
CA ARG A 60 -15.76 -14.45 -27.34
C ARG A 60 -14.99 -15.58 -28.03
N GLU A 61 -15.69 -16.56 -28.57
CA GLU A 61 -15.09 -17.66 -29.33
C GLU A 61 -14.43 -17.16 -30.62
N VAL A 62 -15.05 -16.23 -31.35
CA VAL A 62 -14.46 -15.58 -32.53
C VAL A 62 -13.19 -14.81 -32.18
N VAL A 63 -13.23 -14.02 -31.12
CA VAL A 63 -12.06 -13.26 -30.63
C VAL A 63 -10.92 -14.20 -30.26
N GLU A 64 -11.19 -15.30 -29.57
CA GLU A 64 -10.18 -16.28 -29.17
C GLU A 64 -9.60 -17.03 -30.36
N LYS A 65 -10.43 -17.43 -31.32
CA LYS A 65 -10.02 -18.05 -32.57
C LYS A 65 -9.06 -17.15 -33.36
N HIS A 66 -9.40 -15.87 -33.52
CA HIS A 66 -8.55 -14.92 -34.24
C HIS A 66 -7.29 -14.53 -33.44
N ARG A 67 -7.35 -14.52 -32.13
CA ARG A 67 -6.18 -14.39 -31.25
C ARG A 67 -5.17 -15.53 -31.47
N GLN A 68 -5.64 -16.77 -31.50
CA GLN A 68 -4.79 -17.94 -31.69
C GLN A 68 -4.22 -17.99 -33.13
N ALA A 69 -5.06 -17.69 -34.14
CA ALA A 69 -4.66 -17.74 -35.55
C ALA A 69 -3.63 -16.65 -35.92
N ASN A 70 -3.67 -15.48 -35.30
CA ASN A 70 -2.76 -14.37 -35.60
C ASN A 70 -1.54 -14.32 -34.66
N GLY A 71 -1.32 -15.33 -33.84
CA GLY A 71 -0.22 -15.35 -32.86
C GLY A 71 -0.34 -14.23 -31.81
N LEU A 72 -1.53 -13.64 -31.67
CA LEU A 72 -1.89 -12.69 -30.63
C LEU A 72 -2.20 -13.40 -29.27
N VAL A 73 -1.55 -14.54 -29.03
CA VAL A 73 -1.10 -14.81 -27.69
C VAL A 73 -0.34 -13.54 -27.33
N LEU A 74 -0.60 -12.94 -26.18
CA LEU A 74 0.29 -11.95 -25.58
C LEU A 74 1.69 -12.60 -25.51
N GLN A 75 2.35 -12.73 -26.64
CA GLN A 75 3.79 -12.83 -26.63
C GLN A 75 4.19 -11.47 -26.11
N PRO A 76 4.74 -11.43 -24.90
CA PRO A 76 5.41 -10.20 -24.48
C PRO A 76 6.32 -9.89 -25.65
N GLN A 77 6.07 -8.76 -26.31
CA GLN A 77 6.97 -8.31 -27.35
C GLN A 77 8.36 -8.43 -26.75
N LEU A 78 9.26 -9.14 -27.40
CA LEU A 78 10.65 -9.19 -27.02
C LEU A 78 11.09 -7.75 -26.94
N ILE A 79 11.10 -7.22 -25.70
CA ILE A 79 11.50 -5.85 -25.46
C ILE A 79 12.99 -5.85 -25.72
N PRO A 80 13.48 -5.07 -26.69
CA PRO A 80 14.88 -5.05 -26.98
C PRO A 80 15.60 -4.65 -25.69
N VAL A 81 16.56 -5.46 -25.27
CA VAL A 81 17.47 -5.09 -24.20
C VAL A 81 18.28 -3.92 -24.73
N LEU A 82 17.86 -2.72 -24.39
CA LEU A 82 18.62 -1.53 -24.72
C LEU A 82 19.83 -1.49 -23.78
N THR A 83 20.99 -1.29 -24.35
CA THR A 83 22.24 -1.17 -23.59
C THR A 83 22.30 0.06 -22.70
N GLN A 84 21.32 0.97 -22.82
CA GLN A 84 21.17 2.16 -21.99
C GLN A 84 19.67 2.41 -21.67
N PRO A 85 19.34 2.88 -20.45
CA PRO A 85 17.98 3.28 -20.11
C PRO A 85 17.53 4.41 -21.03
N VAL A 86 16.31 4.30 -21.57
CA VAL A 86 15.71 5.31 -22.49
C VAL A 86 15.18 6.53 -21.73
N TRP A 87 14.97 6.38 -20.42
CA TRP A 87 14.49 7.47 -19.57
C TRP A 87 15.48 8.63 -19.51
N GLN A 88 14.97 9.83 -19.67
CA GLN A 88 15.78 11.02 -19.49
C GLN A 88 16.33 11.04 -18.06
N ARG A 89 17.63 10.92 -17.93
CA ARG A 89 18.32 11.04 -16.65
C ARG A 89 17.93 12.37 -16.05
N PRO A 90 17.41 12.42 -14.82
CA PRO A 90 17.42 13.68 -14.11
C PRO A 90 18.88 14.15 -14.11
N ALA A 91 19.12 15.37 -14.54
CA ALA A 91 20.46 15.94 -14.55
C ALA A 91 20.88 16.15 -13.08
N TYR A 92 21.33 15.06 -12.43
CA TYR A 92 22.04 15.18 -11.17
C TYR A 92 23.33 15.92 -11.48
N PRO A 93 23.70 16.93 -10.69
CA PRO A 93 25.06 17.40 -10.74
C PRO A 93 25.92 16.18 -10.41
N VAL A 94 26.62 15.68 -11.43
CA VAL A 94 27.66 14.68 -11.22
C VAL A 94 28.60 15.33 -10.23
N TYR A 95 28.76 14.71 -9.05
CA TYR A 95 29.82 15.12 -8.15
C TYR A 95 31.11 14.87 -8.90
N GLN A 96 31.66 15.93 -9.51
CA GLN A 96 32.99 15.84 -10.10
C GLN A 96 33.92 15.64 -8.93
N ARG A 97 34.47 14.42 -8.84
CA ARG A 97 35.51 14.11 -7.85
C ARG A 97 36.58 15.18 -8.02
N PRO A 98 36.92 15.98 -6.99
CA PRO A 98 37.98 16.92 -7.12
C PRO A 98 39.23 16.16 -7.56
N PHE A 99 39.82 16.60 -8.69
CA PHE A 99 41.09 16.06 -9.16
C PHE A 99 42.13 16.29 -8.08
N PHE A 100 42.79 15.24 -7.62
CA PHE A 100 43.91 15.20 -6.70
C PHE A 100 43.85 16.26 -5.58
N TYR A 101 43.47 15.81 -4.39
CA TYR A 101 43.68 16.61 -3.20
C TYR A 101 45.05 16.23 -2.60
N GLU A 102 46.04 17.06 -2.83
CA GLU A 102 47.27 17.02 -2.03
C GLU A 102 46.98 17.61 -0.66
N CYS A 103 47.20 16.84 0.40
CA CYS A 103 47.13 17.38 1.76
C CYS A 103 48.16 18.51 1.88
N LYS A 104 47.68 19.73 2.11
CA LYS A 104 48.52 20.89 2.27
C LYS A 104 49.21 20.96 3.62
N HIS A 105 48.92 20.06 4.52
CA HIS A 105 49.35 20.07 5.90
C HIS A 105 49.84 18.69 6.31
N ASP A 106 50.88 18.63 7.16
CA ASP A 106 51.39 17.38 7.75
C ASP A 106 50.33 16.60 8.54
N LYS A 107 49.29 17.30 9.00
CA LYS A 107 48.09 16.71 9.60
C LYS A 107 46.85 17.25 8.88
N PRO A 108 46.12 16.44 8.14
CA PRO A 108 44.93 16.89 7.42
C PRO A 108 43.86 17.41 8.39
N THR A 109 43.22 18.50 7.98
CA THR A 109 42.05 19.06 8.69
C THR A 109 40.82 18.16 8.52
N ASP A 110 39.80 18.29 9.39
CA ASP A 110 38.55 17.52 9.31
C ASP A 110 37.84 17.71 7.95
N LEU A 111 37.93 18.90 7.36
CA LEU A 111 37.40 19.18 6.01
C LEU A 111 38.20 18.47 4.91
N GLU A 112 39.53 18.38 5.04
CA GLU A 112 40.37 17.65 4.10
C GLU A 112 40.09 16.15 4.17
N MET A 113 39.92 15.61 5.37
CA MET A 113 39.51 14.23 5.58
C MET A 113 38.15 13.94 4.96
N ALA A 114 37.15 14.82 5.15
CA ALA A 114 35.83 14.70 4.52
C ALA A 114 35.95 14.69 2.99
N ARG A 115 36.75 15.56 2.38
CA ARG A 115 36.98 15.61 0.93
C ARG A 115 37.66 14.36 0.39
N ILE A 116 38.63 13.80 1.10
CA ILE A 116 39.26 12.53 0.73
C ILE A 116 38.21 11.42 0.69
N LEU A 117 37.36 11.34 1.72
CA LEU A 117 36.31 10.34 1.79
C LEU A 117 35.31 10.50 0.64
N LEU A 118 34.86 11.73 0.34
CA LEU A 118 33.96 12.03 -0.77
C LEU A 118 34.59 11.69 -2.13
N HIS A 119 35.92 11.81 -2.25
CA HIS A 119 36.64 11.40 -3.44
C HIS A 119 36.68 9.88 -3.59
N ARG A 120 36.86 9.13 -2.50
CA ARG A 120 37.03 7.67 -2.51
C ARG A 120 35.71 6.90 -2.53
N ARG A 121 34.63 7.47 -2.00
CA ARG A 121 33.33 6.81 -1.86
C ARG A 121 32.22 7.67 -2.48
N HIS A 122 31.25 7.03 -3.13
CA HIS A 122 30.06 7.73 -3.63
C HIS A 122 29.06 7.92 -2.48
N LEU A 123 29.08 9.09 -1.87
CA LEU A 123 28.16 9.47 -0.82
C LEU A 123 27.11 10.45 -1.31
N ARG A 124 25.92 10.40 -0.70
CA ARG A 124 24.85 11.39 -0.86
C ARG A 124 24.26 11.70 0.51
N VAL A 125 23.73 12.90 0.66
CA VAL A 125 23.01 13.34 1.86
C VAL A 125 21.58 13.62 1.48
N ARG A 126 20.64 13.17 2.31
CA ARG A 126 19.22 13.47 2.20
C ARG A 126 18.62 13.59 3.61
N ASN A 127 17.98 14.73 3.89
CA ASN A 127 17.39 15.01 5.20
C ASN A 127 18.38 14.75 6.36
N GLY A 128 19.62 15.24 6.24
CA GLY A 128 20.67 15.09 7.24
C GLY A 128 21.19 13.64 7.43
N SER A 129 20.75 12.71 6.64
CA SER A 129 21.24 11.32 6.67
C SER A 129 22.19 11.06 5.51
N VAL A 130 23.28 10.33 5.79
CA VAL A 130 24.30 9.96 4.81
C VAL A 130 23.95 8.60 4.19
N TYR A 131 24.10 8.52 2.88
CA TYR A 131 23.88 7.31 2.09
C TYR A 131 25.14 6.96 1.31
N LEU A 132 25.53 5.69 1.35
CA LEU A 132 26.66 5.13 0.63
C LEU A 132 26.18 4.27 -0.54
N TYR A 133 26.74 4.51 -1.72
CA TYR A 133 26.53 3.64 -2.89
C TYR A 133 27.31 2.33 -2.73
N ASN A 134 26.61 1.20 -2.81
CA ASN A 134 27.20 -0.14 -2.61
C ASN A 134 27.58 -0.86 -3.92
N GLY A 135 27.60 -0.14 -5.04
CA GLY A 135 27.80 -0.70 -6.38
C GLY A 135 26.51 -0.90 -7.17
N LYS A 136 25.32 -0.84 -6.51
CA LYS A 136 24.01 -1.00 -7.11
C LYS A 136 23.02 0.09 -6.71
N PHE A 137 22.93 0.41 -5.42
CA PHE A 137 22.02 1.40 -4.86
C PHE A 137 22.62 2.05 -3.62
N TYR A 138 21.94 3.06 -3.08
CA TYR A 138 22.38 3.82 -1.91
C TYR A 138 21.78 3.26 -0.63
N ARG A 139 22.61 2.86 0.33
CA ARG A 139 22.21 2.44 1.67
C ARG A 139 22.39 3.58 2.66
N LYS A 140 21.35 3.83 3.47
CA LYS A 140 21.45 4.76 4.61
C LYS A 140 22.45 4.20 5.61
N LEU A 141 23.41 5.03 6.01
CA LEU A 141 24.36 4.70 7.07
C LEU A 141 23.82 5.14 8.43
N THR A 142 24.05 4.31 9.44
CA THR A 142 23.95 4.75 10.83
C THR A 142 25.15 5.65 11.17
N GLU A 143 25.07 6.40 12.27
CA GLU A 143 26.18 7.23 12.71
C GLU A 143 27.46 6.41 12.98
N ASP A 144 27.31 5.24 13.58
CA ASP A 144 28.45 4.34 13.85
C ASP A 144 29.04 3.76 12.56
N GLN A 145 28.20 3.37 11.60
CA GLN A 145 28.66 2.91 10.27
C GLN A 145 29.40 4.01 9.52
N LEU A 146 28.93 5.26 9.61
CA LEU A 146 29.63 6.40 9.01
C LEU A 146 30.99 6.61 9.68
N LYS A 147 31.06 6.59 11.01
CA LYS A 147 32.35 6.70 11.74
C LYS A 147 33.33 5.56 11.38
N THR A 148 32.82 4.34 11.27
CA THR A 148 33.62 3.20 10.83
C THR A 148 34.17 3.41 9.42
N LEU A 149 33.32 3.83 8.47
CA LEU A 149 33.72 4.13 7.09
C LEU A 149 34.78 5.24 7.03
N ILE A 150 34.59 6.30 7.83
CA ILE A 150 35.60 7.38 7.94
C ILE A 150 36.94 6.83 8.42
N LEU A 151 36.93 6.03 9.48
CA LEU A 151 38.14 5.45 10.06
C LEU A 151 38.85 4.52 9.07
N GLU A 152 38.12 3.68 8.34
CA GLU A 152 38.68 2.81 7.30
C GLU A 152 39.41 3.63 6.22
N VAL A 153 38.75 4.66 5.66
CA VAL A 153 39.35 5.49 4.60
C VAL A 153 40.55 6.30 5.12
N LEU A 154 40.51 6.79 6.36
CA LEU A 154 41.64 7.51 6.96
C LEU A 154 42.84 6.60 7.16
N ARG A 155 42.65 5.35 7.56
CA ARG A 155 43.70 4.35 7.68
C ARG A 155 44.28 3.94 6.33
N GLU A 156 43.42 3.72 5.33
CA GLU A 156 43.82 3.33 3.98
C GLU A 156 44.60 4.43 3.25
N GLU A 157 44.23 5.71 3.42
CA GLU A 157 44.76 6.81 2.64
C GLU A 157 45.82 7.65 3.36
N LEU A 158 45.73 7.72 4.68
CA LEU A 158 46.54 8.64 5.48
C LEU A 158 47.37 7.93 6.55
N GLU A 159 47.17 6.62 6.74
CA GLU A 159 47.80 5.84 7.82
C GLU A 159 47.56 6.44 9.22
N VAL A 160 46.43 7.12 9.44
CA VAL A 160 46.09 7.83 10.67
C VAL A 160 44.91 7.17 11.38
N ASP A 161 45.07 7.00 12.70
CA ASP A 161 43.94 6.66 13.57
C ASP A 161 43.24 7.93 14.04
N GLY A 162 41.97 8.09 13.69
CA GLY A 162 41.14 9.21 14.11
C GLY A 162 40.63 9.05 15.53
N SER A 163 40.66 10.12 16.34
CA SER A 163 39.95 10.15 17.63
C SER A 163 38.43 10.19 17.41
N SER A 164 37.64 9.72 18.38
CA SER A 164 36.17 9.77 18.31
C SER A 164 35.62 11.19 18.03
N ARG A 165 36.32 12.21 18.54
CA ARG A 165 35.97 13.63 18.30
C ARG A 165 36.21 14.03 16.85
N GLN A 166 37.33 13.61 16.27
CA GLN A 166 37.64 13.86 14.85
C GLN A 166 36.65 13.15 13.94
N LEU A 167 36.35 11.88 14.21
CA LEU A 167 35.34 11.14 13.41
C LEU A 167 33.99 11.82 13.42
N ALA A 168 33.55 12.36 14.57
CA ALA A 168 32.32 13.12 14.65
C ALA A 168 32.36 14.45 13.87
N SER A 169 33.52 15.16 13.92
CA SER A 169 33.71 16.40 13.18
C SER A 169 33.75 16.16 11.67
N VAL A 170 34.43 15.13 11.21
CA VAL A 170 34.46 14.73 9.78
C VAL A 170 33.05 14.31 9.31
N ALA A 171 32.32 13.55 10.12
CA ALA A 171 30.94 13.19 9.81
C ALA A 171 30.03 14.42 9.67
N ALA A 172 30.15 15.41 10.56
CA ALA A 172 29.45 16.67 10.47
C ALA A 172 29.81 17.47 9.20
N ALA A 173 31.08 17.50 8.83
CA ALA A 173 31.55 18.14 7.60
C ALA A 173 30.97 17.46 6.33
N ILE A 174 30.84 16.13 6.32
CA ILE A 174 30.20 15.38 5.22
C ILE A 174 28.71 15.75 5.11
N VAL A 175 27.99 15.78 6.23
CA VAL A 175 26.57 16.14 6.26
C VAL A 175 26.33 17.57 5.78
N ALA A 176 27.27 18.48 6.07
CA ALA A 176 27.20 19.88 5.70
C ALA A 176 27.63 20.17 4.24
N GLU A 177 28.14 19.16 3.49
CA GLU A 177 28.63 19.35 2.12
C GLU A 177 27.45 19.50 1.12
N PRO A 178 27.21 20.69 0.57
CA PRO A 178 26.00 20.92 -0.25
C PRO A 178 26.04 20.22 -1.62
N THR A 179 27.23 19.86 -2.11
CA THR A 179 27.41 19.25 -3.44
C THR A 179 26.86 17.83 -3.53
N ILE A 180 26.71 17.14 -2.39
CA ILE A 180 26.20 15.77 -2.31
C ILE A 180 24.78 15.69 -1.77
N GLU A 181 24.15 16.84 -1.48
CA GLU A 181 22.76 16.87 -1.02
C GLU A 181 21.79 16.54 -2.15
N ILE A 182 20.85 15.66 -1.87
CA ILE A 182 19.79 15.22 -2.79
C ILE A 182 18.44 15.80 -2.37
N SER A 183 17.88 16.64 -3.23
CA SER A 183 16.49 17.09 -3.11
C SER A 183 15.51 15.99 -3.59
N GLU A 184 14.26 16.04 -3.11
CA GLU A 184 13.22 15.06 -3.51
C GLU A 184 12.93 15.04 -5.01
N GLU A 185 13.11 16.17 -5.69
CA GLU A 185 12.91 16.29 -7.13
C GLU A 185 13.91 15.48 -7.96
N ARG A 186 15.03 15.11 -7.35
CA ARG A 186 16.12 14.35 -7.99
C ARG A 186 16.03 12.83 -7.78
N ILE A 187 14.98 12.34 -7.12
CA ILE A 187 14.77 10.91 -6.93
C ILE A 187 14.15 10.33 -8.21
N PRO A 188 14.72 9.27 -8.79
CA PRO A 188 14.17 8.65 -9.99
C PRO A 188 12.75 8.13 -9.75
N LYS A 189 11.76 8.64 -10.49
CA LYS A 189 10.36 8.19 -10.37
C LYS A 189 10.01 7.08 -11.36
N GLY A 190 10.64 7.09 -12.52
CA GLY A 190 10.35 6.16 -13.63
C GLY A 190 11.24 4.91 -13.68
N GLY A 191 12.06 4.64 -12.67
CA GLY A 191 13.00 3.52 -12.70
C GLY A 191 12.91 2.60 -11.50
N LEU A 192 13.30 1.34 -11.69
CA LEU A 192 13.44 0.33 -10.64
C LEU A 192 14.87 -0.19 -10.59
N CYS A 193 15.43 -0.27 -9.39
CA CYS A 193 16.70 -0.94 -9.17
C CYS A 193 16.47 -2.42 -8.90
N LEU A 194 16.87 -3.28 -9.81
CA LEU A 194 16.82 -4.74 -9.71
C LEU A 194 18.20 -5.30 -9.34
N LYS A 195 18.32 -6.60 -9.10
CA LYS A 195 19.60 -7.20 -8.73
C LYS A 195 20.64 -7.12 -9.86
N ASN A 196 20.21 -7.27 -11.11
CA ASN A 196 21.10 -7.34 -12.27
C ASN A 196 21.06 -6.09 -13.17
N CYS A 197 20.10 -5.17 -12.97
CA CYS A 197 19.99 -3.97 -13.81
C CYS A 197 19.19 -2.86 -13.12
N VAL A 198 19.22 -1.68 -13.73
CA VAL A 198 18.21 -0.63 -13.52
C VAL A 198 17.22 -0.69 -14.68
N MET A 199 15.95 -0.80 -14.40
CA MET A 199 14.89 -0.93 -15.38
C MET A 199 14.05 0.34 -15.45
N ASP A 200 13.79 0.84 -16.63
CA ASP A 200 12.78 1.87 -16.90
C ASP A 200 11.38 1.23 -16.91
N ILE A 201 10.45 1.79 -16.15
CA ILE A 201 9.11 1.20 -15.96
C ILE A 201 8.28 1.26 -17.24
N ASP A 202 8.37 2.37 -17.98
CA ASP A 202 7.50 2.60 -19.14
C ASP A 202 7.92 1.75 -20.34
N SER A 203 9.21 1.70 -20.62
CA SER A 203 9.76 0.92 -21.74
C SER A 203 10.15 -0.51 -21.37
N MET A 204 10.31 -0.79 -20.06
CA MET A 204 10.93 -2.01 -19.52
C MET A 204 12.36 -2.24 -20.04
N ALA A 205 13.00 -1.19 -20.51
CA ALA A 205 14.40 -1.23 -20.95
C ALA A 205 15.33 -1.29 -19.71
N CYS A 206 16.41 -2.06 -19.85
CA CYS A 206 17.40 -2.25 -18.79
C CYS A 206 18.72 -1.53 -19.08
N GLY A 207 19.33 -1.02 -18.05
CA GLY A 207 20.66 -0.41 -18.07
C GLY A 207 21.50 -0.83 -16.87
N ASN A 208 22.77 -0.45 -16.88
CA ASN A 208 23.69 -0.75 -15.77
C ASN A 208 23.36 0.09 -14.55
N HIS A 209 23.70 -0.44 -13.36
CA HIS A 209 23.69 0.35 -12.15
C HIS A 209 24.71 1.49 -12.25
N SER A 210 24.37 2.65 -11.68
CA SER A 210 25.24 3.81 -11.65
C SER A 210 25.04 4.60 -10.36
N PRO A 211 26.11 5.17 -9.77
CA PRO A 211 25.99 6.07 -8.63
C PRO A 211 25.28 7.40 -8.97
N GLU A 212 25.00 7.66 -10.23
CA GLU A 212 24.20 8.80 -10.67
C GLU A 212 22.70 8.62 -10.34
N TYR A 213 22.24 7.38 -10.18
CA TYR A 213 20.87 7.06 -9.82
C TYR A 213 20.72 6.93 -8.32
N PHE A 214 19.95 7.80 -7.71
CA PHE A 214 19.70 7.75 -6.27
C PHE A 214 18.56 6.79 -5.94
N PHE A 215 18.79 5.48 -6.12
CA PHE A 215 17.91 4.44 -5.61
C PHE A 215 18.31 4.08 -4.18
N THR A 216 17.35 4.02 -3.27
CA THR A 216 17.53 3.56 -1.90
C THR A 216 16.90 2.20 -1.63
N ILE A 217 16.14 1.69 -2.59
CA ILE A 217 15.47 0.39 -2.56
C ILE A 217 15.95 -0.41 -3.76
N GLN A 218 16.30 -1.68 -3.54
CA GLN A 218 16.56 -2.67 -4.58
C GLN A 218 15.56 -3.81 -4.46
N LEU A 219 14.91 -4.15 -5.58
CA LEU A 219 14.09 -5.35 -5.66
C LEU A 219 14.98 -6.60 -5.78
N GLN A 220 14.65 -7.61 -4.99
CA GLN A 220 15.41 -8.87 -4.89
C GLN A 220 15.06 -9.85 -6.02
N VAL A 221 15.03 -9.35 -7.25
CA VAL A 221 14.72 -10.09 -8.46
C VAL A 221 15.69 -9.71 -9.58
N ASP A 222 16.04 -10.70 -10.41
CA ASP A 222 16.76 -10.48 -11.66
C ASP A 222 15.75 -10.32 -12.80
N TYR A 223 15.92 -9.31 -13.64
CA TYR A 223 15.14 -9.18 -14.87
C TYR A 223 15.63 -10.20 -15.90
N GLN A 224 14.74 -11.08 -16.32
CA GLN A 224 15.00 -12.16 -17.27
C GLN A 224 14.01 -12.14 -18.46
N GLY A 225 13.22 -11.08 -18.57
CA GLY A 225 12.12 -11.03 -19.52
C GLY A 225 10.97 -11.98 -19.10
N PRO A 226 10.12 -12.38 -20.06
CA PRO A 226 9.01 -13.28 -19.79
C PRO A 226 9.49 -14.66 -19.37
N GLN A 227 9.02 -15.13 -18.23
CA GLN A 227 9.25 -16.47 -17.69
C GLN A 227 7.92 -17.12 -17.32
N PRO A 228 7.79 -18.45 -17.43
CA PRO A 228 6.58 -19.16 -17.02
C PRO A 228 6.37 -19.05 -15.50
N THR A 229 5.10 -18.99 -15.09
CA THR A 229 4.70 -18.90 -13.67
C THR A 229 3.59 -19.89 -13.32
N PRO A 230 3.74 -21.19 -13.60
CA PRO A 230 2.66 -22.15 -13.43
C PRO A 230 2.19 -22.28 -11.99
N VAL A 231 3.11 -22.18 -10.99
CA VAL A 231 2.75 -22.24 -9.57
C VAL A 231 1.96 -21.00 -9.18
N MET A 232 2.39 -19.82 -9.61
CA MET A 232 1.68 -18.56 -9.34
C MET A 232 0.31 -18.51 -10.02
N ASP A 233 0.22 -18.96 -11.27
CA ASP A 233 -1.05 -19.00 -12.02
C ASP A 233 -2.05 -19.94 -11.32
N GLN A 234 -1.61 -21.11 -10.87
CA GLN A 234 -2.44 -22.03 -10.09
C GLN A 234 -2.83 -21.44 -8.72
N PHE A 235 -1.89 -20.77 -8.05
CA PHE A 235 -2.17 -20.12 -6.78
C PHE A 235 -3.22 -19.02 -6.92
N ILE A 236 -3.11 -18.15 -7.94
CA ILE A 236 -4.12 -17.12 -8.23
C ILE A 236 -5.48 -17.78 -8.51
N GLN A 237 -5.52 -18.79 -9.38
CA GLN A 237 -6.76 -19.50 -9.68
C GLN A 237 -7.43 -20.06 -8.41
N GLN A 238 -6.64 -20.58 -7.48
CA GLN A 238 -7.12 -21.14 -6.22
C GLN A 238 -7.69 -20.07 -5.30
N ILE A 239 -6.94 -18.97 -5.06
CA ILE A 239 -7.37 -17.93 -4.10
C ILE A 239 -8.52 -17.07 -4.62
N THR A 240 -8.72 -17.04 -5.95
CA THR A 240 -9.83 -16.29 -6.59
C THR A 240 -11.03 -17.17 -6.91
N GLY A 241 -10.93 -18.50 -6.74
CA GLY A 241 -11.96 -19.43 -7.23
C GLY A 241 -12.12 -19.39 -8.76
N GLY A 242 -11.10 -18.95 -9.48
CA GLY A 242 -11.10 -18.81 -10.94
C GLY A 242 -11.73 -17.51 -11.45
N ASP A 243 -12.05 -16.53 -10.57
CA ASP A 243 -12.55 -15.22 -10.98
C ASP A 243 -11.45 -14.42 -11.73
N PRO A 244 -11.63 -14.14 -13.04
CA PRO A 244 -10.63 -13.42 -13.82
C PRO A 244 -10.49 -11.95 -13.44
N ILE A 245 -11.55 -11.30 -12.94
CA ILE A 245 -11.52 -9.89 -12.49
C ILE A 245 -10.64 -9.78 -11.25
N LEU A 246 -10.88 -10.64 -10.27
CA LEU A 246 -10.04 -10.69 -9.05
C LEU A 246 -8.60 -11.12 -9.37
N GLY A 247 -8.41 -12.06 -10.32
CA GLY A 247 -7.09 -12.48 -10.78
C GLY A 247 -6.28 -11.31 -11.39
N GLN A 248 -6.89 -10.53 -12.28
CA GLN A 248 -6.26 -9.35 -12.87
C GLN A 248 -5.96 -8.27 -11.80
N ARG A 249 -6.91 -8.02 -10.90
CA ARG A 249 -6.74 -7.11 -9.77
C ARG A 249 -5.55 -7.48 -8.88
N ILE A 250 -5.32 -8.77 -8.66
CA ILE A 250 -4.16 -9.26 -7.89
C ILE A 250 -2.85 -8.97 -8.64
N TRP A 251 -2.80 -9.18 -9.96
CA TRP A 251 -1.61 -8.85 -10.76
C TRP A 251 -1.30 -7.35 -10.73
N GLU A 252 -2.31 -6.50 -10.86
CA GLU A 252 -2.19 -5.04 -10.76
C GLU A 252 -1.71 -4.63 -9.36
N MET A 253 -2.27 -5.24 -8.31
CA MET A 253 -1.88 -5.00 -6.92
C MET A 253 -0.41 -5.39 -6.66
N ILE A 254 0.04 -6.56 -7.17
CA ILE A 254 1.44 -6.97 -7.05
C ILE A 254 2.32 -5.93 -7.74
N GLY A 255 2.00 -5.54 -8.98
CA GLY A 255 2.74 -4.52 -9.71
C GLY A 255 2.78 -3.17 -8.96
N TYR A 256 1.65 -2.73 -8.43
CA TYR A 256 1.57 -1.53 -7.59
C TYR A 256 2.47 -1.62 -6.35
N CYS A 257 2.51 -2.77 -5.69
CA CYS A 257 3.38 -2.99 -4.53
C CYS A 257 4.87 -3.03 -4.89
N LEU A 258 5.24 -3.34 -6.13
CA LEU A 258 6.64 -3.40 -6.59
C LEU A 258 7.19 -2.04 -7.04
N VAL A 259 6.37 -0.99 -7.09
CA VAL A 259 6.77 0.39 -7.44
C VAL A 259 6.54 1.31 -6.22
N PRO A 260 7.38 1.22 -5.17
CA PRO A 260 7.14 1.92 -3.91
C PRO A 260 7.19 3.45 -4.04
N GLN A 261 7.94 3.99 -5.00
CA GLN A 261 8.06 5.43 -5.23
C GLN A 261 6.84 6.07 -5.88
N ASP A 262 5.92 5.29 -6.44
CA ASP A 262 4.69 5.79 -7.07
C ASP A 262 3.45 5.50 -6.21
N ASN A 263 2.91 6.54 -5.57
CA ASN A 263 1.67 6.49 -4.79
C ASN A 263 0.49 7.15 -5.52
N SER A 264 0.55 7.31 -6.85
CA SER A 264 -0.50 7.97 -7.64
C SER A 264 -1.87 7.31 -7.52
N ALA A 265 -1.91 5.99 -7.35
CA ALA A 265 -3.15 5.24 -7.10
C ALA A 265 -3.78 5.55 -5.73
N LYS A 266 -3.01 6.05 -4.77
CA LYS A 266 -3.46 6.39 -3.39
C LYS A 266 -4.15 5.23 -2.67
N ARG A 267 -3.72 3.98 -2.88
CA ARG A 267 -4.37 2.78 -2.35
C ARG A 267 -3.63 2.20 -1.14
N ILE A 268 -4.41 1.61 -0.25
CA ILE A 268 -4.00 0.78 0.89
C ILE A 268 -4.53 -0.61 0.63
N VAL A 269 -3.67 -1.60 0.51
CA VAL A 269 -4.05 -2.97 0.19
C VAL A 269 -4.62 -3.66 1.44
N LEU A 270 -5.80 -4.26 1.31
CA LEU A 270 -6.44 -5.03 2.37
C LEU A 270 -6.76 -6.45 1.89
N PHE A 271 -6.09 -7.45 2.46
CA PHE A 271 -6.43 -8.86 2.31
C PHE A 271 -7.47 -9.23 3.36
N GLN A 272 -8.70 -9.48 2.95
CA GLN A 272 -9.80 -9.79 3.87
C GLN A 272 -10.37 -11.17 3.58
N GLY A 273 -10.58 -11.99 4.59
CA GLY A 273 -11.23 -13.31 4.43
C GLY A 273 -10.82 -14.29 5.51
N LEU A 274 -11.35 -15.51 5.40
CA LEU A 274 -11.18 -16.59 6.36
C LEU A 274 -9.72 -17.04 6.53
N GLY A 275 -9.44 -17.77 7.58
CA GLY A 275 -8.13 -18.42 7.77
C GLY A 275 -7.84 -19.46 6.68
N ASN A 276 -6.56 -19.74 6.44
CA ASN A 276 -6.08 -20.74 5.46
C ASN A 276 -6.51 -20.48 4.00
N THR A 277 -6.62 -19.23 3.59
CA THR A 277 -7.02 -18.84 2.23
C THR A 277 -5.87 -18.33 1.37
N GLY A 278 -4.63 -18.32 1.89
CA GLY A 278 -3.45 -17.88 1.14
C GLY A 278 -3.00 -16.43 1.39
N LYS A 279 -3.68 -15.65 2.28
CA LYS A 279 -3.28 -14.26 2.61
C LYS A 279 -1.80 -14.13 2.99
N SER A 280 -1.36 -14.92 3.96
CA SER A 280 0.04 -14.89 4.46
C SER A 280 1.03 -15.36 3.40
N VAL A 281 0.64 -16.28 2.52
CA VAL A 281 1.46 -16.74 1.39
C VAL A 281 1.71 -15.58 0.41
N LEU A 282 0.64 -14.86 0.01
CA LEU A 282 0.77 -13.71 -0.89
C LEU A 282 1.55 -12.57 -0.23
N GLY A 283 1.33 -12.30 1.07
CA GLY A 283 2.11 -11.33 1.84
C GLY A 283 3.60 -11.70 1.88
N SER A 284 3.93 -12.96 2.14
CA SER A 284 5.32 -13.46 2.16
C SER A 284 5.98 -13.40 0.78
N LEU A 285 5.22 -13.65 -0.29
CA LEU A 285 5.69 -13.46 -1.66
C LEU A 285 6.02 -11.99 -1.92
N LEU A 286 5.12 -11.05 -1.59
CA LEU A 286 5.38 -9.61 -1.75
C LEU A 286 6.63 -9.17 -0.97
N ALA A 287 6.76 -9.60 0.30
CA ALA A 287 7.93 -9.30 1.12
C ALA A 287 9.23 -9.83 0.49
N SER A 288 9.17 -10.99 -0.19
CA SER A 288 10.34 -11.63 -0.79
C SER A 288 10.97 -10.85 -1.96
N PHE A 289 10.26 -9.85 -2.50
CA PHE A 289 10.81 -8.95 -3.51
C PHE A 289 11.71 -7.85 -2.93
N TYR A 290 11.79 -7.74 -1.61
CA TYR A 290 12.55 -6.70 -0.93
C TYR A 290 13.59 -7.30 0.00
N GLU A 291 14.63 -6.53 0.31
CA GLU A 291 15.49 -6.86 1.46
C GLU A 291 14.65 -6.71 2.74
N GLU A 292 14.92 -7.54 3.74
CA GLU A 292 14.22 -7.50 5.03
C GLU A 292 14.26 -6.10 5.66
N SER A 293 15.38 -5.40 5.51
CA SER A 293 15.55 -4.02 5.95
C SER A 293 14.60 -3.04 5.29
N ALA A 294 14.06 -3.33 4.10
CA ALA A 294 13.12 -2.49 3.35
C ALA A 294 11.65 -2.85 3.62
N VAL A 295 11.38 -3.89 4.41
CA VAL A 295 10.01 -4.29 4.81
C VAL A 295 9.74 -3.81 6.23
N GLY A 296 8.58 -3.20 6.45
CA GLY A 296 8.03 -2.83 7.75
C GLY A 296 6.93 -3.79 8.19
N SER A 297 6.63 -3.76 9.49
CA SER A 297 5.56 -4.58 10.11
C SER A 297 4.72 -3.76 11.09
N VAL A 298 4.50 -2.47 10.78
CA VAL A 298 3.70 -1.59 11.63
C VAL A 298 2.23 -1.94 11.46
N ASP A 299 1.56 -2.21 12.56
CA ASP A 299 0.12 -2.48 12.61
C ASP A 299 -0.70 -1.22 12.29
N ALA A 300 -1.81 -1.38 11.55
CA ALA A 300 -2.70 -0.28 11.18
C ALA A 300 -3.26 0.47 12.40
N PHE A 301 -3.50 -0.22 13.51
CA PHE A 301 -4.01 0.38 14.76
C PHE A 301 -2.96 1.21 15.51
N ARG A 302 -1.70 0.91 15.27
CA ARG A 302 -0.55 1.56 15.92
C ARG A 302 0.17 2.55 15.02
N ILE A 303 -0.30 2.75 13.79
CA ILE A 303 0.38 3.62 12.83
C ILE A 303 0.35 5.10 13.25
N GLY A 304 -0.65 5.49 14.04
CA GLY A 304 -0.77 6.81 14.66
C GLY A 304 0.11 7.01 15.90
N ASP A 305 0.76 5.96 16.42
CA ASP A 305 1.61 6.06 17.59
C ASP A 305 2.87 6.89 17.29
N ARG A 306 3.38 7.54 18.32
CA ARG A 306 4.66 8.27 18.25
C ARG A 306 5.77 7.35 17.76
N PHE A 307 6.60 7.81 16.85
CA PHE A 307 7.70 7.09 16.19
C PHE A 307 7.30 6.01 15.17
N SER A 308 6.04 5.67 14.97
CA SER A 308 5.63 4.69 13.95
C SER A 308 6.02 5.13 12.54
N LEU A 309 5.90 6.43 12.23
CA LEU A 309 6.31 6.99 10.95
C LEU A 309 7.82 6.89 10.71
N SER A 310 8.64 7.00 11.75
CA SER A 310 10.09 6.84 11.61
C SER A 310 10.48 5.40 11.25
N ALA A 311 9.72 4.42 11.74
CA ALA A 311 9.91 3.02 11.36
C ALA A 311 9.56 2.75 9.88
N LEU A 312 8.72 3.59 9.27
CA LEU A 312 8.28 3.46 7.88
C LEU A 312 9.05 4.34 6.89
N ALA A 313 9.74 5.37 7.36
CA ALA A 313 10.37 6.40 6.50
C ALA A 313 11.39 5.85 5.49
N THR A 314 12.00 4.70 5.79
CA THR A 314 12.98 4.04 4.90
C THR A 314 12.47 2.73 4.31
N LYS A 315 11.19 2.41 4.51
CA LYS A 315 10.59 1.17 4.04
C LYS A 315 9.93 1.35 2.67
N ALA A 316 9.98 0.30 1.87
CA ALA A 316 9.28 0.22 0.59
C ALA A 316 7.89 -0.39 0.74
N LEU A 317 7.75 -1.34 1.66
CA LEU A 317 6.56 -2.13 1.87
C LEU A 317 6.35 -2.33 3.37
N ASN A 318 5.13 -2.11 3.85
CA ASN A 318 4.70 -2.45 5.20
C ASN A 318 3.66 -3.56 5.13
N ILE A 319 3.91 -4.67 5.82
CA ILE A 319 2.99 -5.82 5.83
C ILE A 319 2.63 -6.16 7.27
N SER A 320 1.33 -6.18 7.57
CA SER A 320 0.77 -6.67 8.84
C SER A 320 -0.46 -7.52 8.55
N MET A 321 -0.38 -8.85 8.77
CA MET A 321 -1.35 -9.83 8.27
C MET A 321 -2.44 -10.23 9.28
N ASP A 322 -2.33 -9.83 10.53
CA ASP A 322 -3.26 -10.25 11.59
C ASP A 322 -3.85 -9.03 12.31
N LEU A 323 -4.63 -8.22 11.56
CA LEU A 323 -5.34 -7.12 12.19
C LEU A 323 -6.43 -7.64 13.14
N PRO A 324 -6.52 -7.11 14.36
CA PRO A 324 -7.52 -7.52 15.34
C PRO A 324 -8.94 -7.10 14.91
N ASN A 325 -9.95 -7.75 15.48
CA ASN A 325 -11.36 -7.40 15.29
C ASN A 325 -11.74 -6.17 16.15
N SER A 326 -11.22 -5.02 15.79
CA SER A 326 -11.51 -3.73 16.45
C SER A 326 -11.63 -2.62 15.40
N ALA A 327 -12.16 -1.47 15.80
CA ALA A 327 -12.28 -0.32 14.93
C ALA A 327 -11.00 0.51 14.91
N LEU A 328 -10.53 0.91 13.72
CA LEU A 328 -9.46 1.88 13.56
C LEU A 328 -9.91 3.24 14.11
N ASN A 329 -9.07 3.85 14.93
CA ASN A 329 -9.32 5.19 15.44
C ASN A 329 -9.05 6.27 14.38
N ASP A 330 -9.60 7.46 14.57
CA ASP A 330 -9.50 8.58 13.62
C ASP A 330 -8.05 9.02 13.38
N GLN A 331 -7.17 8.91 14.38
CA GLN A 331 -5.76 9.22 14.24
C GLN A 331 -5.06 8.27 13.26
N SER A 332 -5.27 6.96 13.41
CA SER A 332 -4.73 5.95 12.49
C SER A 332 -5.27 6.13 11.07
N VAL A 333 -6.58 6.37 10.93
CA VAL A 333 -7.21 6.68 9.64
C VAL A 333 -6.60 7.92 9.00
N GLY A 334 -6.39 9.00 9.78
CA GLY A 334 -5.75 10.22 9.31
C GLY A 334 -4.34 9.98 8.78
N VAL A 335 -3.51 9.26 9.53
CA VAL A 335 -2.12 8.93 9.14
C VAL A 335 -2.10 8.03 7.88
N LEU A 336 -2.96 7.02 7.80
CA LEU A 336 -3.07 6.16 6.63
C LEU A 336 -3.48 6.94 5.37
N LYS A 337 -4.37 7.93 5.50
CA LYS A 337 -4.75 8.83 4.42
C LYS A 337 -3.59 9.69 3.94
N GLN A 338 -2.78 10.22 4.86
CA GLN A 338 -1.59 11.02 4.54
C GLN A 338 -0.54 10.18 3.79
N ILE A 339 -0.21 8.98 4.30
CA ILE A 339 0.77 8.09 3.65
C ILE A 339 0.30 7.70 2.24
N SER A 340 -0.94 7.20 2.11
CA SER A 340 -1.47 6.80 0.81
C SER A 340 -1.63 7.99 -0.16
N GLY A 341 -1.89 9.18 0.35
CA GLY A 341 -1.95 10.42 -0.41
C GLY A 341 -0.59 10.97 -0.85
N ASN A 342 0.51 10.38 -0.35
CA ASN A 342 1.87 10.89 -0.51
C ASN A 342 2.04 12.33 0.03
N ASP A 343 1.34 12.65 1.12
CA ASP A 343 1.41 13.94 1.78
C ASP A 343 2.72 14.07 2.58
N LEU A 344 3.14 15.31 2.85
CA LEU A 344 4.22 15.57 3.79
C LEU A 344 3.73 15.26 5.21
N VAL A 345 4.45 14.39 5.89
CA VAL A 345 4.19 14.01 7.28
C VAL A 345 5.38 14.38 8.16
N GLN A 346 5.10 14.72 9.41
CA GLN A 346 6.16 14.97 10.38
C GLN A 346 6.68 13.66 10.93
N VAL A 347 7.96 13.40 10.73
CA VAL A 347 8.66 12.21 11.22
C VAL A 347 9.45 12.56 12.46
N GLU A 348 9.19 11.83 13.54
CA GLU A 348 9.91 11.98 14.81
C GLU A 348 10.82 10.77 15.03
N GLU A 349 12.13 11.01 15.17
CA GLU A 349 13.12 10.01 15.61
C GLU A 349 13.58 10.33 17.02
N LYS A 350 13.90 9.29 17.83
CA LYS A 350 14.41 9.52 19.18
C LYS A 350 15.70 10.34 19.14
N TYR A 351 15.79 11.36 19.96
CA TYR A 351 16.96 12.23 20.12
C TYR A 351 17.35 13.04 18.86
N LYS A 352 16.44 13.17 17.88
CA LYS A 352 16.64 14.01 16.69
C LYS A 352 15.57 15.08 16.58
N THR A 353 15.89 16.15 15.88
CA THR A 353 14.91 17.17 15.51
C THR A 353 13.89 16.55 14.53
N PRO A 354 12.57 16.73 14.77
CA PRO A 354 11.55 16.29 13.82
C PRO A 354 11.75 16.92 12.43
N TYR A 355 11.49 16.14 11.40
CA TYR A 355 11.61 16.60 10.01
C TYR A 355 10.38 16.21 9.19
N ALA A 356 10.09 16.97 8.14
CA ALA A 356 9.01 16.66 7.21
C ALA A 356 9.53 15.72 6.11
N ALA A 357 8.78 14.64 5.84
CA ALA A 357 9.10 13.70 4.76
C ALA A 357 7.85 13.14 4.11
N ARG A 358 7.99 12.66 2.87
CA ARG A 358 7.00 11.82 2.20
C ARG A 358 7.37 10.36 2.42
N ILE A 359 6.40 9.56 2.88
CA ILE A 359 6.61 8.13 3.13
C ILE A 359 6.09 7.35 1.91
N GLY A 360 7.01 6.89 1.06
CA GLY A 360 6.69 6.10 -0.14
C GLY A 360 6.40 4.62 0.13
N CYS A 361 6.14 4.24 1.38
CA CYS A 361 5.90 2.86 1.79
C CYS A 361 4.50 2.38 1.35
N LYS A 362 4.43 1.26 0.63
CA LYS A 362 3.16 0.60 0.31
C LYS A 362 2.60 -0.08 1.55
N MET A 363 1.31 0.13 1.81
CA MET A 363 0.64 -0.39 2.99
C MET A 363 -0.19 -1.62 2.61
N VAL A 364 0.16 -2.78 3.18
CA VAL A 364 -0.53 -4.05 2.97
C VAL A 364 -0.95 -4.61 4.33
N PHE A 365 -2.24 -4.80 4.50
CA PHE A 365 -2.83 -5.33 5.72
C PHE A 365 -3.63 -6.59 5.44
N GLY A 366 -3.67 -7.51 6.40
CA GLY A 366 -4.48 -8.70 6.35
C GLY A 366 -5.38 -8.83 7.56
N THR A 367 -6.61 -9.29 7.38
CA THR A 367 -7.57 -9.52 8.46
C THR A 367 -8.48 -10.71 8.15
N ASN A 368 -8.95 -11.38 9.21
CA ASN A 368 -10.00 -12.38 9.11
C ASN A 368 -11.40 -11.79 9.35
N HIS A 369 -11.46 -10.51 9.66
CA HIS A 369 -12.67 -9.77 10.00
C HIS A 369 -12.92 -8.65 9.01
N GLN A 370 -14.10 -8.07 9.06
CA GLN A 370 -14.40 -6.85 8.32
C GLN A 370 -13.60 -5.68 8.92
N LEU A 371 -13.08 -4.81 8.05
CA LEU A 371 -12.39 -3.60 8.51
C LEU A 371 -13.42 -2.63 9.10
N ARG A 372 -13.20 -2.21 10.35
CA ARG A 372 -14.05 -1.24 11.06
C ARG A 372 -13.27 0.04 11.33
N THR A 373 -13.98 1.18 11.26
CA THR A 373 -13.45 2.49 11.64
C THR A 373 -14.31 3.09 12.75
N SER A 374 -13.75 3.94 13.59
CA SER A 374 -14.48 4.63 14.67
C SER A 374 -15.55 5.58 14.14
N SER A 375 -15.32 6.14 12.96
CA SER A 375 -16.25 7.00 12.25
C SER A 375 -16.29 6.65 10.76
N PHE A 376 -17.44 6.86 10.10
CA PHE A 376 -17.56 6.64 8.67
C PHE A 376 -16.74 7.67 7.89
N ASP A 377 -15.78 7.22 7.08
CA ASP A 377 -14.96 8.07 6.21
C ASP A 377 -14.92 7.50 4.79
N ALA A 378 -15.81 7.99 3.94
CA ALA A 378 -15.89 7.58 2.53
C ALA A 378 -14.59 7.84 1.77
N ALA A 379 -13.81 8.88 2.15
CA ALA A 379 -12.53 9.17 1.53
C ALA A 379 -11.45 8.15 1.92
N PHE A 380 -11.52 7.60 3.12
CA PHE A 380 -10.65 6.50 3.55
C PHE A 380 -11.03 5.20 2.85
N LEU A 381 -12.33 4.86 2.82
CA LEU A 381 -12.81 3.62 2.19
C LEU A 381 -12.43 3.53 0.71
N ARG A 382 -12.52 4.64 -0.05
CA ARG A 382 -12.04 4.70 -1.44
C ARG A 382 -10.53 4.46 -1.61
N ARG A 383 -9.74 4.57 -0.55
CA ARG A 383 -8.32 4.22 -0.57
C ARG A 383 -8.05 2.74 -0.31
N ILE A 384 -9.04 2.00 0.16
CA ILE A 384 -8.89 0.57 0.42
C ILE A 384 -8.94 -0.21 -0.89
N LEU A 385 -7.83 -0.84 -1.23
CA LEU A 385 -7.77 -1.83 -2.31
C LEU A 385 -8.10 -3.19 -1.71
N LEU A 386 -9.38 -3.54 -1.72
CA LEU A 386 -9.86 -4.82 -1.17
C LEU A 386 -9.48 -5.98 -2.09
N ILE A 387 -8.85 -7.00 -1.51
CA ILE A 387 -8.60 -8.31 -2.12
C ILE A 387 -9.28 -9.37 -1.23
N PRO A 388 -10.46 -9.87 -1.62
CA PRO A 388 -11.18 -10.87 -0.85
C PRO A 388 -10.53 -12.25 -0.99
N PHE A 389 -10.41 -12.95 0.13
CA PHE A 389 -9.89 -14.32 0.23
C PHE A 389 -10.98 -15.26 0.75
N ASN A 390 -11.86 -15.73 -0.13
CA ASN A 390 -13.08 -16.46 0.23
C ASN A 390 -12.95 -17.99 0.10
N TYR A 391 -11.81 -18.48 -0.41
CA TYR A 391 -11.63 -19.90 -0.74
C TYR A 391 -10.62 -20.57 0.20
N PRO A 392 -11.05 -21.17 1.33
CA PRO A 392 -10.16 -21.81 2.26
C PRO A 392 -9.58 -23.10 1.68
N VAL A 393 -8.28 -23.28 1.89
CA VAL A 393 -7.54 -24.47 1.45
C VAL A 393 -7.60 -25.53 2.56
N PRO A 394 -8.15 -26.74 2.31
CA PRO A 394 -8.17 -27.82 3.28
C PRO A 394 -6.74 -28.19 3.72
N ARG A 395 -6.57 -28.60 4.97
CA ARG A 395 -5.24 -28.92 5.53
C ARG A 395 -4.45 -29.93 4.71
N TYR A 396 -5.11 -30.94 4.17
CA TYR A 396 -4.45 -31.98 3.35
C TYR A 396 -3.98 -31.47 1.97
N ALA A 397 -4.50 -30.33 1.51
CA ALA A 397 -4.13 -29.70 0.24
C ALA A 397 -3.15 -28.51 0.42
N GLN A 398 -2.76 -28.21 1.67
CA GLN A 398 -1.81 -27.14 1.95
C GLN A 398 -0.39 -27.59 1.62
N ASP A 399 0.31 -26.82 0.82
CA ASP A 399 1.72 -27.04 0.50
C ASP A 399 2.61 -26.18 1.41
N PRO A 400 3.37 -26.75 2.35
CA PRO A 400 4.25 -26.00 3.25
C PRO A 400 5.41 -25.32 2.52
N HIS A 401 5.74 -25.75 1.30
CA HIS A 401 6.80 -25.19 0.48
C HIS A 401 6.30 -24.24 -0.62
N LEU A 402 5.01 -23.85 -0.59
CA LEU A 402 4.40 -23.02 -1.63
C LEU A 402 5.11 -21.68 -1.77
N VAL A 403 5.46 -21.01 -0.67
CA VAL A 403 6.18 -19.73 -0.70
C VAL A 403 7.52 -19.87 -1.40
N ASP A 404 8.27 -20.94 -1.16
CA ASP A 404 9.58 -21.15 -1.79
C ASP A 404 9.45 -21.48 -3.29
N LYS A 405 8.42 -22.25 -3.66
CA LYS A 405 8.08 -22.48 -5.08
C LYS A 405 7.74 -21.18 -5.80
N LEU A 406 6.94 -20.31 -5.18
CA LEU A 406 6.59 -18.99 -5.72
C LEU A 406 7.83 -18.08 -5.82
N LYS A 407 8.73 -18.11 -4.84
CA LYS A 407 10.00 -17.37 -4.90
C LYS A 407 10.89 -17.80 -6.06
N ASN A 408 10.83 -19.06 -6.48
CA ASN A 408 11.58 -19.54 -7.64
C ASN A 408 11.02 -18.98 -8.97
N GLU A 409 9.74 -18.60 -9.00
CA GLU A 409 9.09 -17.97 -10.15
C GLU A 409 9.16 -16.43 -10.13
N ARG A 410 9.89 -15.81 -9.19
CA ARG A 410 9.90 -14.33 -9.00
C ARG A 410 10.18 -13.54 -10.27
N ALA A 411 11.07 -14.02 -11.16
CA ALA A 411 11.38 -13.32 -12.39
C ALA A 411 10.15 -13.24 -13.33
N GLY A 412 9.43 -14.32 -13.47
CA GLY A 412 8.19 -14.36 -14.27
C GLY A 412 7.05 -13.58 -13.61
N ILE A 413 6.91 -13.72 -12.28
CA ILE A 413 5.91 -12.96 -11.49
C ILE A 413 6.17 -11.46 -11.62
N PHE A 414 7.42 -11.02 -11.45
CA PHE A 414 7.82 -9.63 -11.64
C PHE A 414 7.43 -9.13 -13.03
N PHE A 415 7.78 -9.88 -14.07
CA PHE A 415 7.48 -9.48 -15.44
C PHE A 415 5.97 -9.31 -15.69
N LYS A 416 5.15 -10.29 -15.30
CA LYS A 416 3.67 -10.22 -15.42
C LYS A 416 3.09 -9.06 -14.59
N ALA A 417 3.57 -8.89 -13.37
CA ALA A 417 3.13 -7.81 -12.48
C ALA A 417 3.47 -6.42 -13.04
N MET A 418 4.65 -6.26 -13.68
CA MET A 418 5.02 -4.99 -14.32
C MET A 418 4.18 -4.69 -15.56
N LEU A 419 3.80 -5.71 -16.33
CA LEU A 419 2.84 -5.53 -17.43
C LEU A 419 1.47 -5.07 -16.90
N ALA A 420 0.98 -5.71 -15.83
CA ALA A 420 -0.27 -5.32 -15.19
C ALA A 420 -0.21 -3.90 -14.59
N TYR A 421 0.92 -3.53 -13.98
CA TYR A 421 1.13 -2.17 -13.48
C TYR A 421 1.13 -1.12 -14.60
N ARG A 422 1.78 -1.37 -15.71
CA ARG A 422 1.75 -0.46 -16.87
C ARG A 422 0.33 -0.29 -17.43
N GLN A 423 -0.44 -1.37 -17.44
CA GLN A 423 -1.85 -1.31 -17.82
C GLN A 423 -2.67 -0.50 -16.82
N LEU A 424 -2.42 -0.66 -15.51
CA LEU A 424 -3.03 0.14 -14.44
C LEU A 424 -2.72 1.63 -14.61
N VAL A 425 -1.46 1.99 -14.92
CA VAL A 425 -1.07 3.38 -15.19
C VAL A 425 -1.80 3.92 -16.42
N ALA A 426 -1.86 3.15 -17.50
CA ALA A 426 -2.59 3.52 -18.73
C ALA A 426 -4.10 3.69 -18.46
N ASN A 427 -4.65 2.98 -17.48
CA ASN A 427 -6.04 3.09 -17.02
C ASN A 427 -6.21 4.12 -15.87
N ASN A 428 -5.33 5.13 -15.79
CA ASN A 428 -5.38 6.19 -14.78
C ASN A 428 -5.46 5.68 -13.33
N TYR A 429 -4.78 4.58 -13.03
CA TYR A 429 -4.75 3.92 -11.71
C TYR A 429 -6.11 3.42 -11.20
N ILE A 430 -7.05 3.14 -12.11
CA ILE A 430 -8.29 2.46 -11.79
C ILE A 430 -8.04 0.96 -11.86
N PHE A 431 -8.11 0.28 -10.72
CA PHE A 431 -7.93 -1.16 -10.64
C PHE A 431 -9.12 -1.90 -11.24
N THR A 432 -8.85 -3.05 -11.85
CA THR A 432 -9.90 -3.92 -12.39
C THR A 432 -10.91 -4.26 -11.30
N GLY A 433 -12.20 -3.98 -11.53
CA GLY A 433 -13.30 -4.22 -10.60
C GLY A 433 -13.42 -3.20 -9.46
N ASP A 434 -12.80 -2.02 -9.54
CA ASP A 434 -12.91 -0.99 -8.48
C ASP A 434 -14.35 -0.60 -8.18
N ASP A 435 -15.22 -0.51 -9.18
CA ASP A 435 -16.66 -0.22 -9.05
C ASP A 435 -17.38 -1.26 -8.18
N ILE A 436 -17.05 -2.54 -8.32
CA ILE A 436 -17.64 -3.65 -7.55
C ILE A 436 -17.10 -3.64 -6.12
N PHE A 437 -15.77 -3.59 -5.97
CA PHE A 437 -15.12 -3.72 -4.67
C PHE A 437 -15.25 -2.46 -3.82
N ASP A 438 -15.31 -1.28 -4.43
CA ASP A 438 -15.60 -0.03 -3.72
C ASP A 438 -17.05 -0.02 -3.21
N LEU A 439 -18.00 -0.58 -3.96
CA LEU A 439 -19.39 -0.76 -3.51
C LEU A 439 -19.47 -1.76 -2.34
N LEU A 440 -18.77 -2.89 -2.41
CA LEU A 440 -18.69 -3.86 -1.32
C LEU A 440 -18.11 -3.25 -0.05
N ASN A 441 -17.03 -2.47 -0.16
CA ASN A 441 -16.46 -1.73 0.96
C ASN A 441 -17.45 -0.74 1.57
N ALA A 442 -18.18 0.03 0.73
CA ALA A 442 -19.16 1.01 1.18
C ALA A 442 -20.35 0.35 1.87
N THR A 443 -20.86 -0.76 1.32
CA THR A 443 -21.96 -1.52 1.89
C THR A 443 -21.56 -2.15 3.23
N GLN A 444 -20.39 -2.78 3.28
CA GLN A 444 -19.86 -3.38 4.52
C GLN A 444 -19.61 -2.32 5.60
N ALA A 445 -19.10 -1.16 5.24
CA ALA A 445 -18.89 -0.07 6.17
C ALA A 445 -20.21 0.58 6.62
N GLY A 446 -21.20 0.66 5.74
CA GLY A 446 -22.54 1.15 6.07
C GLY A 446 -23.30 0.23 7.03
N GLU A 447 -23.09 -1.08 6.94
CA GLU A 447 -23.60 -2.06 7.91
C GLU A 447 -22.85 -2.04 9.23
N GLN A 448 -21.65 -1.45 9.27
CA GLN A 448 -20.74 -1.47 10.44
C GLN A 448 -20.66 -0.16 11.20
N VAL A 449 -21.11 0.94 10.66
CA VAL A 449 -21.25 2.18 11.43
C VAL A 449 -22.54 2.06 12.23
N ILE A 450 -22.46 1.32 13.34
CA ILE A 450 -23.41 1.53 14.42
C ILE A 450 -23.09 2.94 14.90
N ASP A 451 -23.91 3.89 14.53
CA ASP A 451 -23.90 5.20 15.13
C ASP A 451 -24.36 5.01 16.58
N HIS A 452 -23.37 4.74 17.44
CA HIS A 452 -23.60 4.54 18.85
C HIS A 452 -24.35 5.73 19.48
N ASP A 453 -24.16 6.94 18.93
CA ASP A 453 -24.83 8.13 19.43
C ASP A 453 -26.31 8.08 19.03
N ALA A 454 -26.62 7.76 17.76
CA ALA A 454 -28.00 7.55 17.30
C ALA A 454 -28.69 6.37 18.02
N CYS A 455 -27.96 5.27 18.26
CA CYS A 455 -28.49 4.13 19.04
C CYS A 455 -28.80 4.52 20.47
N ILE A 456 -27.94 5.31 21.12
CA ILE A 456 -28.16 5.78 22.50
C ILE A 456 -29.29 6.84 22.51
N GLU A 457 -29.36 7.74 21.53
CA GLU A 457 -30.46 8.71 21.40
C GLU A 457 -31.82 8.01 21.24
N ALA A 458 -31.91 7.05 20.32
CA ALA A 458 -33.12 6.24 20.13
C ALA A 458 -33.51 5.42 21.39
N PHE A 459 -32.51 4.92 22.12
CA PHE A 459 -32.72 4.24 23.39
C PHE A 459 -33.23 5.20 24.46
N ILE A 460 -32.68 6.41 24.56
CA ILE A 460 -33.13 7.46 25.50
C ILE A 460 -34.59 7.82 25.21
N GLU A 461 -34.94 8.07 23.97
CA GLU A 461 -36.30 8.42 23.58
C GLU A 461 -37.33 7.32 23.91
N ARG A 462 -36.92 6.07 23.82
CA ARG A 462 -37.80 4.91 23.96
C ARG A 462 -37.98 4.45 25.40
N HIS A 463 -36.92 4.54 26.21
CA HIS A 463 -36.84 3.88 27.51
C HIS A 463 -36.60 4.80 28.70
N ILE A 464 -36.34 6.08 28.48
CA ILE A 464 -35.99 7.00 29.59
C ILE A 464 -37.07 8.06 29.75
N ALA A 465 -37.71 8.05 30.90
CA ALA A 465 -38.66 9.11 31.29
C ALA A 465 -38.11 9.93 32.46
N VAL A 466 -38.51 11.22 32.49
CA VAL A 466 -38.24 12.11 33.65
C VAL A 466 -39.17 11.77 34.78
N VAL A 467 -38.62 11.29 35.90
CA VAL A 467 -39.40 10.99 37.10
C VAL A 467 -38.67 11.56 38.31
N LEU A 468 -39.21 12.63 38.90
CA LEU A 468 -38.62 13.31 40.06
C LEU A 468 -38.42 12.34 41.22
N GLY A 469 -37.20 12.25 41.71
CA GLY A 469 -36.83 11.40 42.86
C GLY A 469 -36.57 9.93 42.51
N ALA A 470 -36.83 9.48 41.27
CA ALA A 470 -36.47 8.14 40.83
C ALA A 470 -34.95 8.00 40.73
N PHE A 471 -34.46 6.76 40.89
CA PHE A 471 -33.05 6.46 40.78
C PHE A 471 -32.88 5.13 40.01
N VAL A 472 -32.08 5.16 38.96
CA VAL A 472 -31.80 3.96 38.16
C VAL A 472 -30.28 3.70 38.19
N PRO A 473 -29.85 2.46 38.47
CA PRO A 473 -28.46 2.06 38.39
C PRO A 473 -27.91 2.15 36.95
N THR A 474 -26.69 2.69 36.81
CA THR A 474 -26.03 2.79 35.50
C THR A 474 -25.91 1.42 34.82
N LYS A 475 -25.61 0.38 35.60
CA LYS A 475 -25.47 -0.99 35.07
C LYS A 475 -26.80 -1.53 34.52
N GLU A 476 -27.92 -1.17 35.10
CA GLU A 476 -29.26 -1.60 34.67
C GLU A 476 -29.65 -0.96 33.33
N ILE A 477 -29.39 0.33 33.20
CA ILE A 477 -29.58 1.05 31.95
C ILE A 477 -28.69 0.46 30.84
N HIS A 478 -27.41 0.22 31.17
CA HIS A 478 -26.47 -0.35 30.20
C HIS A 478 -26.84 -1.78 29.80
N LEU A 479 -27.31 -2.60 30.74
CA LEU A 479 -27.75 -3.98 30.46
C LEU A 479 -28.96 -3.99 29.51
N LEU A 480 -29.93 -3.12 29.75
CA LEU A 480 -31.10 -2.99 28.87
C LEU A 480 -30.68 -2.50 27.48
N TYR A 481 -29.82 -1.49 27.40
CA TYR A 481 -29.26 -0.99 26.15
C TYR A 481 -28.56 -2.11 25.36
N MET A 482 -27.71 -2.91 26.01
CA MET A 482 -26.99 -4.02 25.36
C MET A 482 -27.92 -5.16 24.95
N THR A 483 -29.05 -5.34 25.63
CA THR A 483 -30.05 -6.36 25.25
C THR A 483 -30.74 -5.99 23.93
N GLU A 484 -30.99 -4.71 23.71
CA GLU A 484 -31.60 -4.22 22.46
C GLU A 484 -30.56 -3.96 21.34
N ASN A 485 -29.34 -3.65 21.73
CA ASN A 485 -28.24 -3.34 20.83
C ASN A 485 -27.05 -4.27 21.11
N PRO A 486 -27.10 -5.55 20.67
CA PRO A 486 -26.03 -6.51 20.96
C PRO A 486 -24.64 -6.05 20.49
N ASP A 487 -24.59 -5.30 19.41
CA ASP A 487 -23.37 -4.69 18.85
C ASP A 487 -23.12 -3.26 19.37
N GLY A 488 -23.86 -2.83 20.39
CA GLY A 488 -23.77 -1.51 21.01
C GLY A 488 -22.49 -1.29 21.79
N LEU A 489 -22.45 -0.18 22.57
CA LEU A 489 -21.27 0.22 23.35
C LEU A 489 -21.09 -0.69 24.58
N ALA A 490 -20.30 -1.76 24.44
CA ALA A 490 -20.10 -2.78 25.49
C ALA A 490 -19.39 -2.23 26.74
N ASP A 491 -18.58 -1.18 26.60
CA ASP A 491 -17.91 -0.51 27.75
C ASP A 491 -18.88 0.38 28.50
N CYS A 492 -19.28 -0.04 29.69
CA CYS A 492 -20.23 0.67 30.53
C CYS A 492 -19.77 2.10 30.92
N GLN A 493 -18.47 2.37 31.02
CA GLN A 493 -17.97 3.72 31.34
C GLN A 493 -18.10 4.65 30.13
N LYS A 494 -17.73 4.16 28.94
CA LYS A 494 -17.89 4.91 27.68
C LYS A 494 -19.38 5.16 27.40
N PHE A 495 -20.22 4.14 27.56
CA PHE A 495 -21.68 4.27 27.46
C PHE A 495 -22.18 5.36 28.42
N SER A 496 -21.83 5.29 29.71
CA SER A 496 -22.27 6.25 30.71
C SER A 496 -21.89 7.69 30.35
N THR A 497 -20.70 7.90 29.80
CA THR A 497 -20.22 9.22 29.38
C THR A 497 -21.06 9.77 28.21
N LYS A 498 -21.28 8.95 27.17
CA LYS A 498 -22.08 9.33 26.00
C LYS A 498 -23.55 9.51 26.37
N PHE A 499 -24.10 8.59 27.16
CA PHE A 499 -25.49 8.66 27.63
C PHE A 499 -25.81 9.98 28.32
N LYS A 500 -24.94 10.48 29.21
CA LYS A 500 -25.12 11.79 29.85
C LYS A 500 -25.12 12.95 28.87
N LEU A 501 -24.17 12.92 27.93
CA LEU A 501 -24.05 13.98 26.92
C LEU A 501 -25.30 14.05 26.06
N LEU A 502 -25.79 12.90 25.61
CA LEU A 502 -26.95 12.80 24.73
C LEU A 502 -28.26 13.04 25.49
N ALA A 503 -28.39 12.53 26.71
CA ALA A 503 -29.52 12.85 27.58
C ALA A 503 -29.68 14.36 27.79
N ALA A 504 -28.56 15.07 28.01
CA ALA A 504 -28.58 16.53 28.12
C ALA A 504 -29.03 17.24 26.85
N LYS A 505 -28.70 16.73 25.66
CA LYS A 505 -29.21 17.24 24.36
C LYS A 505 -30.73 17.09 24.24
N HIS A 506 -31.29 16.01 24.80
CA HIS A 506 -32.74 15.76 24.85
C HIS A 506 -33.43 16.48 26.01
N GLY A 507 -32.75 17.41 26.66
CA GLY A 507 -33.32 18.21 27.77
C GLY A 507 -33.50 17.43 29.10
N LEU A 508 -32.91 16.23 29.18
CA LEU A 508 -32.95 15.42 30.41
C LEU A 508 -31.85 15.84 31.38
N VAL A 509 -32.22 16.30 32.55
CA VAL A 509 -31.25 16.62 33.60
C VAL A 509 -30.94 15.34 34.38
N VAL A 510 -29.81 14.72 34.08
CA VAL A 510 -29.38 13.45 34.67
C VAL A 510 -28.29 13.74 35.72
N VAL A 511 -28.60 13.52 36.98
CA VAL A 511 -27.67 13.76 38.09
C VAL A 511 -27.05 12.44 38.52
N ASN A 512 -25.70 12.36 38.46
CA ASN A 512 -24.98 11.21 39.01
C ASN A 512 -25.18 11.14 40.54
N LYS A 513 -25.61 10.02 41.02
CA LYS A 513 -25.74 9.77 42.45
C LYS A 513 -25.25 8.37 42.83
N LYS A 514 -24.79 8.22 44.05
CA LYS A 514 -24.43 6.94 44.61
C LYS A 514 -25.41 6.63 45.73
N LYS A 515 -26.21 5.57 45.56
CA LYS A 515 -27.16 5.10 46.58
C LYS A 515 -26.81 3.68 47.02
N ARG A 516 -27.20 3.29 48.23
CA ARG A 516 -27.07 1.89 48.67
C ARG A 516 -28.32 1.12 48.23
N ILE A 517 -28.12 0.07 47.44
CA ILE A 517 -29.17 -0.87 47.04
C ILE A 517 -28.76 -2.23 47.63
N ASN A 518 -29.62 -2.85 48.41
CA ASN A 518 -29.37 -4.14 49.09
C ASN A 518 -28.06 -4.13 49.91
N GLY A 519 -27.73 -2.98 50.53
CA GLY A 519 -26.53 -2.82 51.34
C GLY A 519 -25.25 -2.44 50.59
N GLU A 520 -25.24 -2.56 49.24
CA GLU A 520 -24.07 -2.25 48.39
C GLU A 520 -24.13 -0.83 47.79
N PRO A 521 -23.00 -0.12 47.71
CA PRO A 521 -22.94 1.21 47.11
C PRO A 521 -23.03 1.10 45.59
N THR A 522 -24.11 1.58 44.98
CA THR A 522 -24.41 1.50 43.56
C THR A 522 -24.43 2.90 42.93
N ASN A 523 -23.68 3.05 41.80
CA ASN A 523 -23.71 4.27 41.00
C ASN A 523 -24.91 4.26 40.05
N GLY A 524 -25.58 5.39 39.90
CA GLY A 524 -26.74 5.52 39.05
C GLY A 524 -27.11 6.97 38.80
N TYR A 525 -28.24 7.15 38.18
CA TYR A 525 -28.80 8.46 37.83
C TYR A 525 -30.09 8.73 38.59
N GLU A 526 -30.18 9.93 39.15
CA GLU A 526 -31.41 10.43 39.78
C GLU A 526 -32.14 11.36 38.83
N GLY A 527 -33.48 11.37 38.92
CA GLY A 527 -34.36 12.20 38.10
C GLY A 527 -34.90 11.51 36.84
N ILE A 528 -34.51 10.26 36.61
CA ILE A 528 -34.98 9.44 35.46
C ILE A 528 -35.44 8.06 35.90
N ALA A 529 -36.31 7.45 35.15
CA ALA A 529 -36.76 6.06 35.30
C ALA A 529 -36.72 5.34 33.95
N LEU A 530 -36.56 4.00 33.98
CA LEU A 530 -36.80 3.14 32.81
C LEU A 530 -38.33 2.95 32.62
N VAL A 531 -38.77 3.05 31.35
CA VAL A 531 -40.21 2.96 30.96
C VAL A 531 -40.40 1.73 30.09
#